data_7aed5b26ca3026e665d4ac8f4e98ed74
#
_entry.id   7aed5b26ca3026e665d4ac8f4e98ed74
#
_cell.length_a   1.000
_cell.length_b   1.000
_cell.length_c   1.000
_cell.angle_alpha   90.00
_cell.angle_beta   90.00
_cell.angle_gamma   90.00
#
_symmetry.space_group_name_H-M   'P 1'
#
loop_
_entity.id
_entity.type
_entity.pdbx_description
1 polymer ?
#
loop_
_entity_poly.entity_id
_entity_poly.type
_entity_poly.pdbx_seq_one_letter_code
_entity_poly.pdbx_strand_id
1 'polypeptide(L)'
;MAAGSAADGREGAAVHARAFLYRHAGWLLPLAFAVLVTLLGQWWSPEAFDPDEGINLGKGALVAAGYHPYAEIWNDQPPVLTYILAGVQTVVPWSVGAARVAILAFACLLLFSVFVLVERSAGRAEAVAAIILLGTAPLMWRLSISVMIGLPAVALAVAACAIVYGRDRAAPWRAVAAGLVFALSLQTKLFTAAALPAFLMMAYLADEAGPRGRRAATAATALAATVAGFVAIAWASGEPFLAQLIGPHVAGAVRSDYSFIVTAGHFAEHLVQQPFVVIAALLALTPAGRPAGRLRLAWLAWLGVAAVSLLGHTPLRYHHMLLLLVPLVCLGGEASWRVLRAAWPARWRLARYRTALAVIVPVVAVAYLVLMIRPFHDDETPGVNEAAERLAAHAVADPWVATDQPFDAFVAGLLVPPELVVFSIKRIETGNLTPEMLLATIAARKPGQVMLRRTHADRTVRDYLERTYVPLDPRRLHYLRPDLAN
;
A
#
# COMPACT_ATOMS: atom_id res chain seq x y z
N MET A 1 -42.67 -32.28 -26.19
CA MET A 1 -42.07 -32.67 -24.88
C MET A 1 -40.57 -32.39 -24.73
N ALA A 2 -39.83 -31.97 -25.73
CA ALA A 2 -38.37 -31.73 -25.63
C ALA A 2 -37.93 -30.36 -25.04
N ALA A 3 -38.81 -29.35 -25.03
CA ALA A 3 -38.46 -27.99 -24.53
C ALA A 3 -38.42 -27.87 -23.01
N GLY A 4 -39.13 -28.70 -22.26
CA GLY A 4 -39.13 -28.67 -20.80
C GLY A 4 -37.85 -29.19 -20.14
N SER A 5 -37.20 -30.19 -20.72
CA SER A 5 -35.98 -30.81 -20.19
C SER A 5 -34.74 -29.89 -20.28
N ALA A 6 -34.69 -29.05 -21.32
CA ALA A 6 -33.55 -28.11 -21.51
C ALA A 6 -33.63 -26.91 -20.57
N ALA A 7 -34.81 -26.48 -20.14
CA ALA A 7 -35.02 -25.41 -19.19
C ALA A 7 -34.64 -25.85 -17.75
N ASP A 8 -35.01 -27.05 -17.36
CA ASP A 8 -34.73 -27.65 -16.05
C ASP A 8 -33.22 -27.87 -15.83
N GLY A 9 -32.52 -28.32 -16.89
CA GLY A 9 -31.06 -28.50 -16.90
C GLY A 9 -30.28 -27.14 -16.73
N ARG A 10 -30.78 -26.07 -17.34
CA ARG A 10 -30.17 -24.74 -17.23
C ARG A 10 -30.39 -24.10 -15.86
N GLU A 11 -31.56 -24.29 -15.25
CA GLU A 11 -31.84 -23.83 -13.88
C GLU A 11 -30.98 -24.58 -12.86
N GLY A 12 -30.84 -25.88 -12.99
CA GLY A 12 -29.94 -26.70 -12.16
C GLY A 12 -28.49 -26.27 -12.25
N ALA A 13 -27.96 -26.05 -13.47
CA ALA A 13 -26.60 -25.57 -13.70
C ALA A 13 -26.36 -24.17 -13.09
N ALA A 14 -27.32 -23.28 -13.22
CA ALA A 14 -27.24 -21.92 -12.65
C ALA A 14 -27.25 -21.93 -11.11
N VAL A 15 -28.00 -22.83 -10.49
CA VAL A 15 -28.01 -23.01 -9.01
C VAL A 15 -26.67 -23.55 -8.53
N HIS A 16 -26.10 -24.54 -9.19
CA HIS A 16 -24.79 -25.11 -8.87
C HIS A 16 -23.65 -24.08 -9.05
N ALA A 17 -23.65 -23.31 -10.13
CA ALA A 17 -22.68 -22.26 -10.39
C ALA A 17 -22.74 -21.15 -9.30
N ARG A 18 -23.94 -20.74 -8.90
CA ARG A 18 -24.12 -19.76 -7.80
C ARG A 18 -23.60 -20.30 -6.47
N ALA A 19 -23.90 -21.56 -6.13
CA ALA A 19 -23.40 -22.21 -4.93
C ALA A 19 -21.88 -22.32 -4.93
N PHE A 20 -21.28 -22.65 -6.08
CA PHE A 20 -19.83 -22.70 -6.27
C PHE A 20 -19.21 -21.33 -6.07
N LEU A 21 -19.66 -20.29 -6.77
CA LEU A 21 -19.17 -18.92 -6.64
C LEU A 21 -19.28 -18.41 -5.20
N TYR A 22 -20.41 -18.64 -4.55
CA TYR A 22 -20.60 -18.25 -3.16
C TYR A 22 -19.65 -18.99 -2.20
N ARG A 23 -19.42 -20.29 -2.44
CA ARG A 23 -18.49 -21.11 -1.64
C ARG A 23 -17.04 -20.63 -1.78
N HIS A 24 -16.66 -20.17 -2.95
CA HIS A 24 -15.29 -19.83 -3.30
C HIS A 24 -15.03 -18.31 -3.36
N ALA A 25 -15.99 -17.47 -2.96
CA ALA A 25 -15.91 -16.01 -3.03
C ALA A 25 -14.64 -15.43 -2.38
N GLY A 26 -14.15 -16.06 -1.30
CA GLY A 26 -12.99 -15.56 -0.55
C GLY A 26 -11.70 -15.49 -1.35
N TRP A 27 -11.49 -16.34 -2.35
CA TRP A 27 -10.33 -16.27 -3.23
C TRP A 27 -10.68 -15.85 -4.67
N LEU A 28 -11.93 -16.11 -5.13
CA LEU A 28 -12.36 -15.69 -6.47
C LEU A 28 -12.47 -14.18 -6.61
N LEU A 29 -12.92 -13.46 -5.56
CA LEU A 29 -13.04 -12.01 -5.63
C LEU A 29 -11.68 -11.29 -5.60
N PRO A 30 -10.70 -11.66 -4.77
CA PRO A 30 -9.33 -11.15 -4.90
C PRO A 30 -8.71 -11.44 -6.27
N LEU A 31 -8.93 -12.64 -6.84
CA LEU A 31 -8.45 -12.97 -8.17
C LEU A 31 -9.14 -12.12 -9.25
N ALA A 32 -10.46 -11.96 -9.18
CA ALA A 32 -11.20 -11.08 -10.08
C ALA A 32 -10.72 -9.61 -9.98
N PHE A 33 -10.44 -9.13 -8.78
CA PHE A 33 -9.83 -7.82 -8.57
C PHE A 33 -8.46 -7.73 -9.26
N ALA A 34 -7.59 -8.73 -9.09
CA ALA A 34 -6.28 -8.76 -9.75
C ALA A 34 -6.43 -8.71 -11.27
N VAL A 35 -7.34 -9.50 -11.84
CA VAL A 35 -7.62 -9.49 -13.29
C VAL A 35 -8.12 -8.11 -13.74
N LEU A 36 -9.05 -7.50 -13.03
CA LEU A 36 -9.56 -6.16 -13.36
C LEU A 36 -8.45 -5.11 -13.28
N VAL A 37 -7.64 -5.11 -12.22
CA VAL A 37 -6.49 -4.19 -12.08
C VAL A 37 -5.49 -4.41 -13.22
N THR A 38 -5.23 -5.65 -13.60
CA THR A 38 -4.31 -5.97 -14.70
C THR A 38 -4.86 -5.48 -16.05
N LEU A 39 -6.17 -5.56 -16.27
CA LEU A 39 -6.78 -5.14 -17.53
C LEU A 39 -6.96 -3.61 -17.64
N LEU A 40 -7.24 -2.93 -16.53
CA LEU A 40 -7.65 -1.53 -16.52
C LEU A 40 -6.61 -0.57 -15.93
N GLY A 41 -5.70 -1.06 -15.09
CA GLY A 41 -4.83 -0.25 -14.24
C GLY A 41 -3.52 0.22 -14.89
N GLN A 42 -3.24 -0.15 -16.14
CA GLN A 42 -2.00 0.21 -16.86
C GLN A 42 -0.71 -0.04 -16.04
N TRP A 43 -0.72 -1.10 -15.23
CA TRP A 43 0.37 -1.47 -14.31
C TRP A 43 1.74 -1.65 -15.01
N TRP A 44 1.75 -1.83 -16.32
CA TRP A 44 2.95 -1.95 -17.16
C TRP A 44 3.50 -0.58 -17.60
N SER A 45 2.75 0.50 -17.37
CA SER A 45 3.19 1.85 -17.76
C SER A 45 4.56 2.16 -17.16
N PRO A 46 5.51 2.67 -17.93
CA PRO A 46 6.80 3.14 -17.42
C PRO A 46 6.70 4.47 -16.69
N GLU A 47 5.50 4.95 -16.41
CA GLU A 47 5.22 6.19 -15.68
C GLU A 47 5.06 5.93 -14.19
N ALA A 48 5.50 6.88 -13.36
CA ALA A 48 5.35 6.80 -11.92
C ALA A 48 3.93 7.20 -11.50
N PHE A 49 3.25 6.36 -10.73
CA PHE A 49 1.97 6.72 -10.11
C PHE A 49 2.14 7.48 -8.78
N ASP A 50 3.35 7.46 -8.23
CA ASP A 50 3.72 8.21 -7.03
C ASP A 50 5.24 8.45 -7.03
N PRO A 51 5.71 9.63 -6.59
CA PRO A 51 7.15 9.92 -6.52
C PRO A 51 7.96 8.93 -5.67
N ASP A 52 7.34 8.31 -4.66
CA ASP A 52 8.00 7.34 -3.79
C ASP A 52 8.26 5.98 -4.47
N GLU A 53 7.61 5.68 -5.62
CA GLU A 53 7.89 4.45 -6.38
C GLU A 53 9.37 4.37 -6.77
N GLY A 54 9.91 5.45 -7.31
CA GLY A 54 11.31 5.51 -7.74
C GLY A 54 12.29 5.31 -6.58
N ILE A 55 11.97 5.89 -5.41
CA ILE A 55 12.75 5.70 -4.19
C ILE A 55 12.75 4.23 -3.77
N ASN A 56 11.59 3.58 -3.76
CA ASN A 56 11.47 2.18 -3.34
C ASN A 56 12.14 1.23 -4.34
N LEU A 57 11.94 1.45 -5.64
CA LEU A 57 12.58 0.68 -6.71
C LEU A 57 14.11 0.84 -6.68
N GLY A 58 14.61 2.08 -6.56
CA GLY A 58 16.03 2.38 -6.50
C GLY A 58 16.71 1.74 -5.29
N LYS A 59 16.08 1.77 -4.10
CA LYS A 59 16.58 1.05 -2.91
C LYS A 59 16.66 -0.46 -3.15
N GLY A 60 15.62 -1.04 -3.77
CA GLY A 60 15.60 -2.45 -4.13
C GLY A 60 16.74 -2.82 -5.09
N ALA A 61 16.98 -1.98 -6.12
CA ALA A 61 18.08 -2.17 -7.07
C ALA A 61 19.46 -2.11 -6.40
N LEU A 62 19.67 -1.15 -5.49
CA LEU A 62 20.91 -1.02 -4.74
C LEU A 62 21.17 -2.25 -3.85
N VAL A 63 20.14 -2.75 -3.13
CA VAL A 63 20.27 -3.94 -2.30
C VAL A 63 20.56 -5.17 -3.18
N ALA A 64 19.93 -5.30 -4.34
CA ALA A 64 20.25 -6.37 -5.30
C ALA A 64 21.69 -6.27 -5.85
N ALA A 65 22.24 -5.05 -5.92
CA ALA A 65 23.63 -4.79 -6.28
C ALA A 65 24.62 -4.96 -5.12
N GLY A 66 24.17 -5.37 -3.91
CA GLY A 66 25.00 -5.68 -2.75
C GLY A 66 25.17 -4.55 -1.74
N TYR A 67 24.49 -3.42 -1.89
CA TYR A 67 24.54 -2.32 -0.90
C TYR A 67 23.65 -2.60 0.30
N HIS A 68 24.07 -2.18 1.48
CA HIS A 68 23.38 -2.44 2.74
C HIS A 68 22.49 -1.24 3.18
N PRO A 69 21.18 -1.47 3.44
CA PRO A 69 20.31 -0.45 4.03
C PRO A 69 20.89 0.06 5.36
N TYR A 70 20.72 1.35 5.61
CA TYR A 70 21.17 2.12 6.76
C TYR A 70 22.69 2.29 6.88
N ALA A 71 23.50 1.33 6.50
CA ALA A 71 24.94 1.43 6.53
C ALA A 71 25.47 2.25 5.33
N GLU A 72 24.97 1.96 4.13
CA GLU A 72 25.38 2.61 2.87
C GLU A 72 24.22 3.39 2.25
N ILE A 73 23.02 2.78 2.25
CA ILE A 73 21.80 3.40 1.74
C ILE A 73 21.11 4.13 2.89
N TRP A 74 21.06 5.47 2.82
CA TRP A 74 20.22 6.22 3.77
C TRP A 74 18.76 5.85 3.61
N ASN A 75 18.06 5.50 4.71
CA ASN A 75 16.69 5.01 4.65
C ASN A 75 15.89 5.36 5.92
N ASP A 76 14.83 6.16 5.77
CA ASP A 76 13.92 6.56 6.86
C ASP A 76 12.70 5.63 7.01
N GLN A 77 12.69 4.50 6.29
CA GLN A 77 11.61 3.52 6.32
C GLN A 77 12.13 2.15 6.75
N PRO A 78 11.31 1.30 7.38
CA PRO A 78 11.71 -0.07 7.68
C PRO A 78 12.03 -0.91 6.43
N PRO A 79 12.85 -1.99 6.54
CA PRO A 79 13.56 -2.57 5.41
C PRO A 79 12.78 -3.63 4.62
N VAL A 80 11.67 -4.19 5.13
CA VAL A 80 11.05 -5.40 4.58
C VAL A 80 10.65 -5.23 3.10
N LEU A 81 10.00 -4.12 2.71
CA LEU A 81 9.67 -3.91 1.30
C LEU A 81 10.93 -3.78 0.43
N THR A 82 11.98 -3.11 0.93
CA THR A 82 13.23 -2.96 0.20
C THR A 82 13.84 -4.33 -0.15
N TYR A 83 13.86 -5.27 0.79
CA TYR A 83 14.35 -6.63 0.52
C TYR A 83 13.45 -7.43 -0.41
N ILE A 84 12.11 -7.27 -0.32
CA ILE A 84 11.18 -7.89 -1.28
C ILE A 84 11.46 -7.38 -2.69
N LEU A 85 11.63 -6.07 -2.86
CA LEU A 85 11.93 -5.46 -4.16
C LEU A 85 13.32 -5.85 -4.67
N ALA A 86 14.31 -6.02 -3.79
CA ALA A 86 15.61 -6.57 -4.16
C ALA A 86 15.47 -8.00 -4.71
N GLY A 87 14.65 -8.85 -4.08
CA GLY A 87 14.33 -10.17 -4.61
C GLY A 87 13.66 -10.12 -5.98
N VAL A 88 12.71 -9.21 -6.19
CA VAL A 88 12.09 -8.99 -7.51
C VAL A 88 13.15 -8.55 -8.53
N GLN A 89 14.01 -7.60 -8.17
CA GLN A 89 15.08 -7.09 -9.03
C GLN A 89 16.08 -8.16 -9.42
N THR A 90 16.37 -9.12 -8.53
CA THR A 90 17.26 -10.25 -8.82
C THR A 90 16.65 -11.22 -9.84
N VAL A 91 15.32 -11.42 -9.81
CA VAL A 91 14.61 -12.35 -10.71
C VAL A 91 14.23 -11.70 -12.05
N VAL A 92 13.75 -10.46 -12.01
CA VAL A 92 13.32 -9.68 -13.20
C VAL A 92 13.92 -8.28 -13.08
N PRO A 93 15.19 -8.09 -13.50
CA PRO A 93 15.89 -6.82 -13.38
C PRO A 93 15.17 -5.67 -14.10
N TRP A 94 15.21 -4.50 -13.48
CA TRP A 94 14.73 -3.22 -14.04
C TRP A 94 13.26 -3.22 -14.49
N SER A 95 12.43 -4.07 -13.87
CA SER A 95 11.01 -4.20 -14.22
C SER A 95 10.10 -3.51 -13.20
N VAL A 96 9.60 -2.34 -13.54
CA VAL A 96 8.54 -1.65 -12.79
C VAL A 96 7.29 -2.54 -12.70
N GLY A 97 6.92 -3.18 -13.81
CA GLY A 97 5.76 -4.09 -13.87
C GLY A 97 5.89 -5.26 -12.90
N ALA A 98 7.05 -5.92 -12.82
CA ALA A 98 7.27 -7.03 -11.88
C ALA A 98 7.15 -6.57 -10.41
N ALA A 99 7.68 -5.40 -10.09
CA ALA A 99 7.53 -4.80 -8.76
C ALA A 99 6.05 -4.49 -8.43
N ARG A 100 5.29 -3.93 -9.37
CA ARG A 100 3.84 -3.67 -9.22
C ARG A 100 3.03 -4.95 -9.07
N VAL A 101 3.40 -6.04 -9.76
CA VAL A 101 2.77 -7.38 -9.56
C VAL A 101 3.00 -7.87 -8.13
N ALA A 102 4.18 -7.66 -7.56
CA ALA A 102 4.41 -7.99 -6.15
C ALA A 102 3.50 -7.17 -5.21
N ILE A 103 3.27 -5.88 -5.48
CA ILE A 103 2.32 -5.06 -4.72
C ILE A 103 0.88 -5.54 -4.91
N LEU A 104 0.48 -5.91 -6.14
CA LEU A 104 -0.84 -6.48 -6.42
C LEU A 104 -1.09 -7.79 -5.66
N ALA A 105 -0.06 -8.62 -5.46
CA ALA A 105 -0.18 -9.81 -4.61
C ALA A 105 -0.51 -9.44 -3.15
N PHE A 106 0.07 -8.37 -2.59
CA PHE A 106 -0.31 -7.85 -1.27
C PHE A 106 -1.73 -7.28 -1.26
N ALA A 107 -2.20 -6.67 -2.35
CA ALA A 107 -3.59 -6.23 -2.48
C ALA A 107 -4.55 -7.41 -2.39
N CYS A 108 -4.25 -8.51 -3.09
CA CYS A 108 -5.03 -9.75 -3.02
C CYS A 108 -4.98 -10.37 -1.62
N LEU A 109 -3.82 -10.36 -0.96
CA LEU A 109 -3.67 -10.81 0.43
C LEU A 109 -4.54 -9.99 1.39
N LEU A 110 -4.59 -8.66 1.20
CA LEU A 110 -5.44 -7.79 2.00
C LEU A 110 -6.93 -8.12 1.82
N LEU A 111 -7.40 -8.22 0.57
CA LEU A 111 -8.78 -8.58 0.26
C LEU A 111 -9.16 -9.95 0.86
N PHE A 112 -8.31 -10.96 0.66
CA PHE A 112 -8.51 -12.30 1.20
C PHE A 112 -8.57 -12.29 2.74
N SER A 113 -7.66 -11.56 3.39
CA SER A 113 -7.58 -11.49 4.86
C SER A 113 -8.79 -10.76 5.46
N VAL A 114 -9.26 -9.68 4.82
CA VAL A 114 -10.51 -8.98 5.18
C VAL A 114 -11.70 -9.94 5.04
N PHE A 115 -11.80 -10.68 3.93
CA PHE A 115 -12.86 -11.68 3.75
C PHE A 115 -12.87 -12.68 4.90
N VAL A 116 -11.73 -13.30 5.20
CA VAL A 116 -11.61 -14.32 6.24
C VAL A 116 -12.03 -13.78 7.61
N LEU A 117 -11.62 -12.56 7.97
CA LEU A 117 -11.96 -11.95 9.26
C LEU A 117 -13.45 -11.63 9.36
N VAL A 118 -14.02 -11.00 8.32
CA VAL A 118 -15.45 -10.64 8.33
C VAL A 118 -16.34 -11.88 8.23
N GLU A 119 -15.96 -12.89 7.41
CA GLU A 119 -16.70 -14.16 7.35
C GLU A 119 -16.78 -14.86 8.71
N ARG A 120 -15.68 -14.86 9.46
CA ARG A 120 -15.62 -15.52 10.77
C ARG A 120 -16.34 -14.74 11.86
N SER A 121 -16.39 -13.43 11.77
CA SER A 121 -16.97 -12.55 12.78
C SER A 121 -18.45 -12.23 12.57
N ALA A 122 -18.88 -12.04 11.33
CA ALA A 122 -20.21 -11.55 10.98
C ALA A 122 -20.96 -12.44 9.99
N GLY A 123 -20.26 -13.12 9.09
CA GLY A 123 -20.84 -14.02 8.11
C GLY A 123 -20.30 -13.79 6.69
N ARG A 124 -20.60 -14.74 5.78
CA ARG A 124 -20.06 -14.75 4.43
C ARG A 124 -20.60 -13.62 3.53
N ALA A 125 -21.89 -13.31 3.67
CA ALA A 125 -22.50 -12.25 2.87
C ALA A 125 -21.96 -10.87 3.26
N GLU A 126 -21.74 -10.64 4.54
CA GLU A 126 -21.08 -9.47 5.10
C GLU A 126 -19.63 -9.36 4.63
N ALA A 127 -18.93 -10.50 4.55
CA ALA A 127 -17.56 -10.57 4.03
C ALA A 127 -17.51 -10.22 2.53
N VAL A 128 -18.43 -10.73 1.72
CA VAL A 128 -18.55 -10.36 0.30
C VAL A 128 -18.80 -8.87 0.15
N ALA A 129 -19.71 -8.29 0.95
CA ALA A 129 -19.97 -6.86 0.92
C ALA A 129 -18.72 -6.03 1.29
N ALA A 130 -17.98 -6.45 2.32
CA ALA A 130 -16.76 -5.77 2.77
C ALA A 130 -15.67 -5.75 1.67
N ILE A 131 -15.41 -6.90 1.01
CA ILE A 131 -14.36 -6.94 -0.02
C ILE A 131 -14.79 -6.28 -1.33
N ILE A 132 -16.08 -6.23 -1.66
CA ILE A 132 -16.58 -5.43 -2.77
C ILE A 132 -16.35 -3.93 -2.48
N LEU A 133 -16.69 -3.46 -1.26
CA LEU A 133 -16.42 -2.08 -0.85
C LEU A 133 -14.92 -1.75 -0.91
N LEU A 134 -14.05 -2.63 -0.42
CA LEU A 134 -12.62 -2.43 -0.46
C LEU A 134 -12.09 -2.45 -1.90
N GLY A 135 -12.50 -3.45 -2.70
CA GLY A 135 -12.05 -3.60 -4.09
C GLY A 135 -12.59 -2.51 -5.03
N THR A 136 -13.66 -1.81 -4.67
CA THR A 136 -14.18 -0.65 -5.43
C THR A 136 -13.72 0.70 -4.87
N ALA A 137 -12.92 0.72 -3.80
CA ALA A 137 -12.38 1.96 -3.27
C ALA A 137 -11.25 2.51 -4.18
N PRO A 138 -11.33 3.78 -4.63
CA PRO A 138 -10.29 4.38 -5.49
C PRO A 138 -8.88 4.27 -4.90
N LEU A 139 -8.76 4.48 -3.60
CA LEU A 139 -7.50 4.33 -2.89
C LEU A 139 -6.90 2.93 -3.03
N MET A 140 -7.73 1.88 -2.95
CA MET A 140 -7.27 0.50 -3.10
C MET A 140 -6.71 0.25 -4.51
N TRP A 141 -7.37 0.77 -5.53
CA TRP A 141 -6.92 0.68 -6.91
C TRP A 141 -5.57 1.37 -7.10
N ARG A 142 -5.47 2.65 -6.71
CA ARG A 142 -4.24 3.42 -6.84
C ARG A 142 -3.06 2.71 -6.18
N LEU A 143 -3.24 2.23 -4.94
CA LEU A 143 -2.16 1.57 -4.20
C LEU A 143 -1.83 0.17 -4.73
N SER A 144 -2.75 -0.50 -5.44
CA SER A 144 -2.51 -1.82 -6.02
C SER A 144 -1.58 -1.81 -7.24
N ILE A 145 -1.46 -0.66 -7.90
CA ILE A 145 -0.63 -0.48 -9.11
C ILE A 145 0.61 0.37 -8.87
N SER A 146 0.84 0.85 -7.64
CA SER A 146 2.00 1.68 -7.31
C SER A 146 2.91 1.00 -6.28
N VAL A 147 4.23 1.15 -6.45
CA VAL A 147 5.23 0.50 -5.57
C VAL A 147 5.38 1.28 -4.27
N MET A 148 4.31 1.26 -3.47
CA MET A 148 4.18 1.98 -2.20
C MET A 148 4.21 1.05 -1.01
N ILE A 149 4.88 1.47 0.07
CA ILE A 149 5.07 0.64 1.28
C ILE A 149 3.81 0.46 2.12
N GLY A 150 2.80 1.35 1.97
CA GLY A 150 1.61 1.36 2.83
C GLY A 150 0.73 0.12 2.67
N LEU A 151 0.46 -0.27 1.42
CA LEU A 151 -0.39 -1.43 1.12
C LEU A 151 0.20 -2.75 1.61
N PRO A 152 1.47 -3.10 1.34
CA PRO A 152 2.10 -4.30 1.90
C PRO A 152 2.05 -4.34 3.42
N ALA A 153 2.34 -3.22 4.09
CA ALA A 153 2.31 -3.15 5.54
C ALA A 153 0.92 -3.46 6.11
N VAL A 154 -0.14 -2.82 5.59
CA VAL A 154 -1.52 -3.05 6.04
C VAL A 154 -1.99 -4.47 5.69
N ALA A 155 -1.61 -5.00 4.52
CA ALA A 155 -1.93 -6.37 4.13
C ALA A 155 -1.36 -7.38 5.12
N LEU A 156 -0.11 -7.21 5.54
CA LEU A 156 0.53 -8.05 6.56
C LEU A 156 -0.13 -7.90 7.94
N ALA A 157 -0.51 -6.68 8.36
CA ALA A 157 -1.22 -6.46 9.62
C ALA A 157 -2.56 -7.21 9.64
N VAL A 158 -3.36 -7.10 8.55
CA VAL A 158 -4.67 -7.78 8.45
C VAL A 158 -4.49 -9.29 8.31
N ALA A 159 -3.45 -9.76 7.61
CA ALA A 159 -3.11 -11.18 7.54
C ALA A 159 -2.74 -11.74 8.92
N ALA A 160 -1.97 -11.01 9.72
CA ALA A 160 -1.67 -11.38 11.11
C ALA A 160 -2.97 -11.51 11.94
N CYS A 161 -3.89 -10.56 11.81
CA CYS A 161 -5.22 -10.65 12.44
C CYS A 161 -5.98 -11.90 11.96
N ALA A 162 -5.96 -12.21 10.66
CA ALA A 162 -6.65 -13.39 10.12
C ALA A 162 -6.02 -14.71 10.57
N ILE A 163 -4.70 -14.74 10.77
CA ILE A 163 -3.99 -15.91 11.31
C ILE A 163 -4.38 -16.14 12.77
N VAL A 164 -4.33 -15.11 13.61
CA VAL A 164 -4.61 -15.27 15.04
C VAL A 164 -6.08 -15.57 15.30
N TYR A 165 -7.01 -14.95 14.58
CA TYR A 165 -8.46 -15.18 14.71
C TYR A 165 -8.92 -16.38 13.86
N GLY A 166 -8.18 -17.49 13.91
CA GLY A 166 -8.45 -18.69 13.11
C GLY A 166 -9.62 -19.55 13.61
N ARG A 167 -10.04 -20.55 12.79
CA ARG A 167 -11.12 -21.49 13.14
C ARG A 167 -10.71 -22.50 14.22
N ASP A 168 -9.46 -22.96 14.20
CA ASP A 168 -8.99 -23.99 15.14
C ASP A 168 -8.53 -23.30 16.41
N ARG A 169 -9.32 -23.46 17.42
CA ARG A 169 -9.19 -22.82 18.73
C ARG A 169 -7.85 -23.19 19.36
N ALA A 170 -7.09 -22.16 19.73
CA ALA A 170 -5.96 -22.23 20.65
C ALA A 170 -4.72 -23.06 20.23
N ALA A 171 -4.37 -23.11 18.93
CA ALA A 171 -3.05 -23.59 18.56
C ALA A 171 -1.99 -22.52 18.88
N PRO A 172 -1.09 -22.72 19.87
CA PRO A 172 -0.12 -21.68 20.29
C PRO A 172 0.77 -21.15 19.14
N TRP A 173 1.07 -22.01 18.16
CA TRP A 173 1.86 -21.61 16.99
C TRP A 173 1.21 -20.50 16.18
N ARG A 174 -0.15 -20.37 16.18
CA ARG A 174 -0.84 -19.29 15.47
C ARG A 174 -0.58 -17.93 16.10
N ALA A 175 -0.53 -17.85 17.43
CA ALA A 175 -0.18 -16.62 18.11
C ALA A 175 1.27 -16.20 17.77
N VAL A 176 2.20 -17.15 17.72
CA VAL A 176 3.58 -16.90 17.33
C VAL A 176 3.65 -16.47 15.86
N ALA A 177 3.06 -17.24 14.94
CA ALA A 177 3.06 -16.92 13.52
C ALA A 177 2.42 -15.56 13.23
N ALA A 178 1.27 -15.28 13.85
CA ALA A 178 0.59 -13.99 13.71
C ALA A 178 1.45 -12.83 14.24
N GLY A 179 2.09 -13.02 15.40
CA GLY A 179 3.01 -12.01 15.95
C GLY A 179 4.19 -11.74 15.04
N LEU A 180 4.81 -12.77 14.46
CA LEU A 180 5.91 -12.59 13.49
C LEU A 180 5.45 -11.90 12.21
N VAL A 181 4.25 -12.23 11.68
CA VAL A 181 3.68 -11.54 10.51
C VAL A 181 3.35 -10.09 10.84
N PHE A 182 2.87 -9.80 12.07
CA PHE A 182 2.64 -8.43 12.50
C PHE A 182 3.96 -7.65 12.67
N ALA A 183 5.03 -8.31 13.13
CA ALA A 183 6.39 -7.73 13.14
C ALA A 183 6.87 -7.35 11.73
N LEU A 184 6.64 -8.22 10.72
CA LEU A 184 6.92 -7.91 9.32
C LEU A 184 6.10 -6.70 8.83
N SER A 185 4.85 -6.56 9.26
CA SER A 185 4.03 -5.38 8.99
C SER A 185 4.67 -4.10 9.53
N LEU A 186 5.06 -4.10 10.81
CA LEU A 186 5.77 -2.97 11.45
C LEU A 186 7.11 -2.69 10.77
N GLN A 187 7.82 -3.73 10.40
CA GLN A 187 9.10 -3.65 9.67
C GLN A 187 8.93 -3.37 8.16
N THR A 188 7.68 -3.23 7.70
CA THR A 188 7.35 -2.63 6.40
C THR A 188 7.01 -1.15 6.57
N LYS A 189 6.14 -0.79 7.52
CA LYS A 189 5.82 0.60 7.85
C LYS A 189 5.29 0.71 9.28
N LEU A 190 5.94 1.54 10.11
CA LEU A 190 5.61 1.68 11.53
C LEU A 190 4.17 2.16 11.80
N PHE A 191 3.54 2.88 10.87
CA PHE A 191 2.18 3.40 11.05
C PHE A 191 1.14 2.29 11.32
N THR A 192 1.44 1.03 10.96
CA THR A 192 0.58 -0.12 11.27
C THR A 192 0.53 -0.46 12.76
N ALA A 193 1.37 0.17 13.59
CA ALA A 193 1.25 0.11 15.05
C ALA A 193 -0.13 0.56 15.54
N ALA A 194 -0.82 1.43 14.81
CA ALA A 194 -2.20 1.81 15.10
C ALA A 194 -3.20 0.63 15.06
N ALA A 195 -2.87 -0.46 14.37
CA ALA A 195 -3.66 -1.69 14.35
C ALA A 195 -3.35 -2.63 15.53
N LEU A 196 -2.27 -2.40 16.28
CA LEU A 196 -1.82 -3.29 17.36
C LEU A 196 -2.89 -3.55 18.45
N PRO A 197 -3.64 -2.55 18.94
CA PRO A 197 -4.70 -2.79 19.91
C PRO A 197 -5.77 -3.74 19.38
N ALA A 198 -6.19 -3.58 18.13
CA ALA A 198 -7.17 -4.46 17.49
C ALA A 198 -6.62 -5.88 17.28
N PHE A 199 -5.36 -6.01 16.86
CA PHE A 199 -4.68 -7.29 16.73
C PHE A 199 -4.65 -8.06 18.06
N LEU A 200 -4.29 -7.40 19.18
CA LEU A 200 -4.27 -8.01 20.51
C LEU A 200 -5.68 -8.36 21.01
N MET A 201 -6.68 -7.51 20.70
CA MET A 201 -8.09 -7.85 20.99
C MET A 201 -8.54 -9.08 20.21
N MET A 202 -8.18 -9.21 18.93
CA MET A 202 -8.50 -10.38 18.11
C MET A 202 -7.78 -11.63 18.62
N ALA A 203 -6.53 -11.51 19.06
CA ALA A 203 -5.80 -12.60 19.71
C ALA A 203 -6.46 -13.04 21.01
N TYR A 204 -6.94 -12.10 21.81
CA TYR A 204 -7.69 -12.38 23.02
C TYR A 204 -9.05 -13.04 22.74
N LEU A 205 -9.72 -12.67 21.66
CA LEU A 205 -11.02 -13.20 21.24
C LEU A 205 -10.91 -14.53 20.46
N ALA A 206 -9.72 -14.95 20.06
CA ALA A 206 -9.51 -16.15 19.24
C ALA A 206 -10.02 -17.44 19.91
N ASP A 207 -9.98 -17.52 21.24
CA ASP A 207 -10.50 -18.64 22.05
C ASP A 207 -11.61 -18.16 23.00
N GLU A 208 -12.74 -17.74 22.46
CA GLU A 208 -13.86 -17.21 23.26
C GLU A 208 -14.40 -18.20 24.31
N ALA A 209 -14.35 -19.51 24.03
CA ALA A 209 -14.79 -20.56 24.95
C ALA A 209 -13.74 -20.91 26.00
N GLY A 210 -12.49 -20.45 25.81
CA GLY A 210 -11.39 -20.73 26.74
C GLY A 210 -11.41 -19.86 27.99
N PRO A 211 -10.76 -20.31 29.07
CA PRO A 211 -10.62 -19.53 30.28
C PRO A 211 -9.87 -18.23 30.03
N ARG A 212 -10.17 -17.18 30.79
CA ARG A 212 -9.55 -15.84 30.65
C ARG A 212 -8.02 -15.87 30.63
N GLY A 213 -7.40 -16.74 31.45
CA GLY A 213 -5.94 -16.90 31.49
C GLY A 213 -5.36 -17.38 30.16
N ARG A 214 -5.97 -18.34 29.46
CA ARG A 214 -5.53 -18.84 28.16
C ARG A 214 -5.69 -17.77 27.09
N ARG A 215 -6.79 -17.04 27.09
CA ARG A 215 -7.03 -15.90 26.17
C ARG A 215 -5.97 -14.80 26.35
N ALA A 216 -5.66 -14.45 27.59
CA ALA A 216 -4.61 -13.49 27.90
C ALA A 216 -3.22 -14.02 27.49
N ALA A 217 -2.93 -15.31 27.68
CA ALA A 217 -1.70 -15.95 27.26
C ALA A 217 -1.55 -15.91 25.72
N THR A 218 -2.62 -16.16 24.95
CA THR A 218 -2.60 -16.05 23.49
C THR A 218 -2.23 -14.64 23.03
N ALA A 219 -2.86 -13.61 23.61
CA ALA A 219 -2.54 -12.21 23.30
C ALA A 219 -1.10 -11.83 23.71
N ALA A 220 -0.65 -12.28 24.90
CA ALA A 220 0.72 -12.06 25.36
C ALA A 220 1.76 -12.75 24.46
N THR A 221 1.49 -14.00 24.03
CA THR A 221 2.37 -14.73 23.08
C THR A 221 2.45 -14.01 21.75
N ALA A 222 1.32 -13.53 21.21
CA ALA A 222 1.30 -12.76 19.96
C ALA A 222 2.10 -11.46 20.09
N LEU A 223 1.96 -10.74 21.19
CA LEU A 223 2.73 -9.53 21.48
C LEU A 223 4.23 -9.83 21.61
N ALA A 224 4.59 -10.86 22.39
CA ALA A 224 5.99 -11.26 22.58
C ALA A 224 6.65 -11.65 21.24
N ALA A 225 5.96 -12.42 20.41
CA ALA A 225 6.44 -12.77 19.08
C ALA A 225 6.59 -11.54 18.16
N THR A 226 5.65 -10.56 18.26
CA THR A 226 5.74 -9.30 17.54
C THR A 226 6.98 -8.51 17.94
N VAL A 227 7.21 -8.35 19.24
CA VAL A 227 8.38 -7.63 19.78
C VAL A 227 9.68 -8.36 19.38
N ALA A 228 9.74 -9.68 19.58
CA ALA A 228 10.91 -10.47 19.22
C ALA A 228 11.25 -10.39 17.74
N GLY A 229 10.25 -10.52 16.84
CA GLY A 229 10.44 -10.40 15.40
C GLY A 229 10.86 -9.00 14.98
N PHE A 230 10.26 -7.97 15.58
CA PHE A 230 10.64 -6.58 15.32
C PHE A 230 12.09 -6.31 15.73
N VAL A 231 12.46 -6.72 16.95
CA VAL A 231 13.82 -6.53 17.49
C VAL A 231 14.85 -7.31 16.68
N ALA A 232 14.53 -8.53 16.28
CA ALA A 232 15.45 -9.36 15.48
C ALA A 232 15.78 -8.70 14.12
N ILE A 233 14.78 -8.14 13.42
CA ILE A 233 14.98 -7.43 12.15
C ILE A 233 15.72 -6.10 12.39
N ALA A 234 15.37 -5.36 13.44
CA ALA A 234 16.04 -4.13 13.80
C ALA A 234 17.52 -4.36 14.11
N TRP A 235 17.83 -5.40 14.88
CA TRP A 235 19.20 -5.78 15.20
C TRP A 235 19.98 -6.21 13.96
N ALA A 236 19.38 -7.02 13.07
CA ALA A 236 19.98 -7.41 11.80
C ALA A 236 20.22 -6.23 10.84
N SER A 237 19.50 -5.13 11.00
CA SER A 237 19.65 -3.91 10.20
C SER A 237 20.78 -2.99 10.66
N GLY A 238 21.39 -3.25 11.81
CA GLY A 238 22.55 -2.53 12.34
C GLY A 238 22.21 -1.26 13.14
N GLU A 239 23.22 -0.64 13.76
CA GLU A 239 23.05 0.53 14.65
C GLU A 239 22.38 1.75 14.04
N PRO A 240 22.64 2.16 12.77
CA PRO A 240 22.01 3.34 12.18
C PRO A 240 20.49 3.21 11.98
N PHE A 241 19.92 2.01 12.03
CA PHE A 241 18.51 1.74 11.77
C PHE A 241 17.56 2.64 12.58
N LEU A 242 17.66 2.62 13.91
CA LEU A 242 16.74 3.40 14.77
C LEU A 242 16.93 4.90 14.60
N ALA A 243 18.17 5.37 14.45
CA ALA A 243 18.47 6.79 14.27
C ALA A 243 17.88 7.32 12.96
N GLN A 244 18.03 6.58 11.87
CA GLN A 244 17.47 6.97 10.56
C GLN A 244 15.96 6.82 10.51
N LEU A 245 15.39 5.83 11.21
CA LEU A 245 13.95 5.59 11.24
C LEU A 245 13.18 6.63 12.06
N ILE A 246 13.72 7.06 13.21
CA ILE A 246 13.02 7.94 14.16
C ILE A 246 13.40 9.41 13.94
N GLY A 247 14.69 9.71 13.78
CA GLY A 247 15.22 11.06 13.74
C GLY A 247 14.52 11.99 12.74
N PRO A 248 14.42 11.62 11.44
CA PRO A 248 13.77 12.46 10.43
C PRO A 248 12.26 12.66 10.68
N HIS A 249 11.58 11.68 11.31
CA HIS A 249 10.16 11.79 11.61
C HIS A 249 9.90 12.76 12.75
N VAL A 250 10.73 12.74 13.79
CA VAL A 250 10.64 13.70 14.90
C VAL A 250 11.02 15.10 14.43
N ALA A 251 12.12 15.25 13.69
CA ALA A 251 12.55 16.53 13.15
C ALA A 251 11.54 17.13 12.16
N GLY A 252 10.93 16.30 11.30
CA GLY A 252 9.90 16.74 10.36
C GLY A 252 8.61 17.19 11.04
N ALA A 253 8.20 16.51 12.10
CA ALA A 253 7.02 16.90 12.88
C ALA A 253 7.17 18.28 13.56
N VAL A 254 8.40 18.64 13.96
CA VAL A 254 8.69 19.95 14.60
C VAL A 254 8.75 21.09 13.58
N ARG A 255 9.19 20.80 12.35
CA ARG A 255 9.41 21.82 11.30
C ARG A 255 8.25 21.99 10.33
N SER A 256 7.22 21.15 10.39
CA SER A 256 6.12 21.22 9.43
C SER A 256 5.22 22.42 9.73
N ASP A 257 5.01 23.29 8.75
CA ASP A 257 4.06 24.40 8.77
C ASP A 257 2.59 23.94 8.71
N TYR A 258 2.35 22.63 8.75
CA TYR A 258 1.02 22.04 8.70
C TYR A 258 0.31 22.19 10.04
N SER A 259 -0.69 23.06 10.08
CA SER A 259 -1.58 23.17 11.24
C SER A 259 -2.53 21.96 11.32
N PHE A 260 -3.07 21.73 12.53
CA PHE A 260 -4.12 20.72 12.72
C PHE A 260 -5.32 20.92 11.75
N ILE A 261 -5.69 22.17 11.44
CA ILE A 261 -6.78 22.51 10.54
C ILE A 261 -6.48 22.03 9.12
N VAL A 262 -5.25 22.23 8.64
CA VAL A 262 -4.81 21.75 7.30
C VAL A 262 -4.82 20.22 7.26
N THR A 263 -4.31 19.55 8.29
CA THR A 263 -4.33 18.09 8.38
C THR A 263 -5.76 17.56 8.44
N ALA A 264 -6.65 18.17 9.21
CA ALA A 264 -8.06 17.80 9.26
C ALA A 264 -8.78 18.05 7.91
N GLY A 265 -8.42 19.10 7.18
CA GLY A 265 -8.88 19.36 5.82
C GLY A 265 -8.49 18.24 4.85
N HIS A 266 -7.20 17.87 4.81
CA HIS A 266 -6.73 16.75 3.99
C HIS A 266 -7.35 15.41 4.40
N PHE A 267 -7.54 15.19 5.71
CA PHE A 267 -8.23 14.00 6.21
C PHE A 267 -9.67 13.91 5.66
N ALA A 268 -10.42 15.01 5.72
CA ALA A 268 -11.79 15.07 5.19
C ALA A 268 -11.82 14.91 3.67
N GLU A 269 -10.92 15.58 2.95
CA GLU A 269 -10.78 15.48 1.49
C GLU A 269 -10.54 14.03 1.06
N HIS A 270 -9.53 13.36 1.62
CA HIS A 270 -9.23 11.98 1.27
C HIS A 270 -10.34 11.00 1.66
N LEU A 271 -11.09 11.30 2.71
CA LEU A 271 -12.24 10.49 3.10
C LEU A 271 -13.39 10.64 2.09
N VAL A 272 -13.68 11.86 1.63
CA VAL A 272 -14.70 12.14 0.61
C VAL A 272 -14.38 11.47 -0.73
N GLN A 273 -13.11 11.28 -1.05
CA GLN A 273 -12.67 10.50 -2.22
C GLN A 273 -13.03 9.01 -2.14
N GLN A 274 -13.58 8.52 -0.99
CA GLN A 274 -14.02 7.15 -0.77
C GLN A 274 -15.55 7.06 -0.50
N PRO A 275 -16.44 7.61 -1.36
CA PRO A 275 -17.82 7.89 -1.02
C PRO A 275 -18.62 6.63 -0.66
N PHE A 276 -18.43 5.52 -1.37
CA PHE A 276 -19.14 4.27 -1.07
C PHE A 276 -18.77 3.69 0.28
N VAL A 277 -17.49 3.81 0.68
CA VAL A 277 -17.02 3.37 1.97
C VAL A 277 -17.58 4.25 3.09
N VAL A 278 -17.59 5.57 2.88
CA VAL A 278 -18.16 6.53 3.84
C VAL A 278 -19.66 6.28 4.01
N ILE A 279 -20.42 6.14 2.92
CA ILE A 279 -21.86 5.84 2.97
C ILE A 279 -22.09 4.52 3.73
N ALA A 280 -21.35 3.46 3.40
CA ALA A 280 -21.46 2.17 4.07
C ALA A 280 -21.14 2.25 5.56
N ALA A 281 -20.11 3.03 5.94
CA ALA A 281 -19.77 3.26 7.32
C ALA A 281 -20.85 4.07 8.08
N LEU A 282 -21.47 5.06 7.43
CA LEU A 282 -22.59 5.81 8.00
C LEU A 282 -23.83 4.92 8.22
N LEU A 283 -24.07 3.92 7.37
CA LEU A 283 -25.11 2.91 7.61
C LEU A 283 -24.92 2.16 8.92
N ALA A 284 -23.67 1.99 9.38
CA ALA A 284 -23.37 1.35 10.67
C ALA A 284 -23.89 2.12 11.89
N LEU A 285 -24.22 3.42 11.72
CA LEU A 285 -24.82 4.26 12.76
C LEU A 285 -26.34 4.10 12.84
N THR A 286 -26.96 3.50 11.83
CA THR A 286 -28.42 3.28 11.81
C THR A 286 -28.80 2.06 12.67
N PRO A 287 -30.02 2.02 13.24
CA PRO A 287 -30.47 0.86 14.00
C PRO A 287 -30.45 -0.46 13.20
N ALA A 288 -30.81 -0.41 11.91
CA ALA A 288 -30.83 -1.56 11.01
C ALA A 288 -29.41 -2.02 10.62
N GLY A 289 -28.49 -1.08 10.44
CA GLY A 289 -27.11 -1.34 10.01
C GLY A 289 -26.15 -1.58 11.15
N ARG A 290 -26.53 -1.39 12.41
CA ARG A 290 -25.62 -1.50 13.57
C ARG A 290 -24.86 -2.82 13.56
N PRO A 291 -23.52 -2.81 13.48
CA PRO A 291 -22.74 -4.02 13.43
C PRO A 291 -22.91 -4.85 14.70
N ALA A 292 -23.09 -6.15 14.55
CA ALA A 292 -23.22 -7.11 15.63
C ALA A 292 -22.12 -8.20 15.62
N GLY A 293 -21.22 -8.13 14.64
CA GLY A 293 -20.10 -9.04 14.51
C GLY A 293 -19.20 -9.03 15.75
N ARG A 294 -18.63 -10.18 16.06
CA ARG A 294 -17.80 -10.40 17.26
C ARG A 294 -16.58 -9.48 17.32
N LEU A 295 -16.03 -9.10 16.15
CA LEU A 295 -14.87 -8.21 16.06
C LEU A 295 -15.23 -6.71 16.04
N ARG A 296 -16.50 -6.34 16.23
CA ARG A 296 -16.92 -4.93 16.18
C ARG A 296 -16.06 -4.01 17.06
N LEU A 297 -15.80 -4.42 18.30
CA LEU A 297 -14.99 -3.59 19.22
C LEU A 297 -13.52 -3.49 18.76
N ALA A 298 -12.97 -4.55 18.18
CA ALA A 298 -11.62 -4.51 17.63
C ALA A 298 -11.54 -3.55 16.41
N TRP A 299 -12.55 -3.58 15.52
CA TRP A 299 -12.62 -2.64 14.41
C TRP A 299 -12.80 -1.19 14.87
N LEU A 300 -13.62 -0.94 15.88
CA LEU A 300 -13.79 0.40 16.47
C LEU A 300 -12.52 0.87 17.17
N ALA A 301 -11.80 0.01 17.88
CA ALA A 301 -10.51 0.34 18.48
C ALA A 301 -9.46 0.70 17.40
N TRP A 302 -9.37 -0.11 16.32
CA TRP A 302 -8.50 0.22 15.19
C TRP A 302 -8.88 1.56 14.57
N LEU A 303 -10.17 1.75 14.25
CA LEU A 303 -10.68 2.99 13.65
C LEU A 303 -10.34 4.22 14.49
N GLY A 304 -10.57 4.14 15.82
CA GLY A 304 -10.28 5.24 16.75
C GLY A 304 -8.79 5.56 16.81
N VAL A 305 -7.93 4.54 16.99
CA VAL A 305 -6.47 4.76 17.05
C VAL A 305 -5.94 5.25 15.71
N ALA A 306 -6.41 4.69 14.59
CA ALA A 306 -6.01 5.15 13.26
C ALA A 306 -6.42 6.61 13.01
N ALA A 307 -7.67 6.99 13.35
CA ALA A 307 -8.14 8.35 13.18
C ALA A 307 -7.31 9.36 14.01
N VAL A 308 -7.06 9.06 15.28
CA VAL A 308 -6.22 9.92 16.15
C VAL A 308 -4.79 10.02 15.61
N SER A 309 -4.20 8.88 15.21
CA SER A 309 -2.85 8.86 14.65
C SER A 309 -2.73 9.66 13.35
N LEU A 310 -3.73 9.56 12.47
CA LEU A 310 -3.72 10.26 11.18
C LEU A 310 -3.98 11.76 11.33
N LEU A 311 -4.87 12.16 12.24
CA LEU A 311 -5.10 13.58 12.55
C LEU A 311 -3.88 14.26 13.20
N GLY A 312 -3.05 13.48 13.90
CA GLY A 312 -1.77 13.95 14.44
C GLY A 312 -0.58 13.79 13.48
N HIS A 313 -0.78 13.21 12.29
CA HIS A 313 0.31 12.94 11.33
C HIS A 313 0.51 14.08 10.33
N THR A 314 1.71 14.64 10.29
CA THR A 314 2.04 15.75 9.39
C THR A 314 3.29 15.45 8.57
N PRO A 315 3.23 15.63 7.24
CA PRO A 315 2.04 15.88 6.41
C PRO A 315 1.20 14.61 6.20
N LEU A 316 -0.13 14.74 6.27
CA LEU A 316 -1.03 13.66 5.93
C LEU A 316 -1.10 13.49 4.41
N ARG A 317 -0.82 12.28 3.92
CA ARG A 317 -0.88 11.91 2.50
C ARG A 317 -2.00 10.90 2.26
N TYR A 318 -2.54 10.85 1.05
CA TYR A 318 -3.65 9.99 0.66
C TYR A 318 -3.40 8.50 1.00
N HIS A 319 -2.18 8.00 0.81
CA HIS A 319 -1.84 6.59 1.03
C HIS A 319 -1.88 6.17 2.52
N HIS A 320 -1.82 7.13 3.47
CA HIS A 320 -1.99 6.84 4.89
C HIS A 320 -3.43 6.44 5.23
N MET A 321 -4.41 6.88 4.43
CA MET A 321 -5.83 6.60 4.66
C MET A 321 -6.20 5.13 4.53
N LEU A 322 -5.34 4.28 3.95
CA LEU A 322 -5.55 2.84 3.91
C LEU A 322 -5.69 2.23 5.32
N LEU A 323 -4.98 2.81 6.29
CA LEU A 323 -5.07 2.40 7.69
C LEU A 323 -6.49 2.59 8.27
N LEU A 324 -7.20 3.63 7.82
CA LEU A 324 -8.58 3.91 8.21
C LEU A 324 -9.59 3.13 7.37
N LEU A 325 -9.27 2.91 6.10
CA LEU A 325 -10.16 2.26 5.14
C LEU A 325 -10.53 0.83 5.58
N VAL A 326 -9.57 0.06 6.10
CA VAL A 326 -9.81 -1.33 6.51
C VAL A 326 -10.91 -1.48 7.56
N PRO A 327 -10.86 -0.83 8.74
CA PRO A 327 -11.94 -0.94 9.71
C PRO A 327 -13.27 -0.36 9.20
N LEU A 328 -13.23 0.70 8.37
CA LEU A 328 -14.43 1.27 7.75
C LEU A 328 -15.13 0.27 6.82
N VAL A 329 -14.39 -0.46 5.96
CA VAL A 329 -15.00 -1.45 5.06
C VAL A 329 -15.49 -2.68 5.81
N CYS A 330 -14.82 -3.09 6.91
CA CYS A 330 -15.27 -4.21 7.73
C CYS A 330 -16.61 -3.88 8.42
N LEU A 331 -16.72 -2.71 9.05
CA LEU A 331 -17.95 -2.24 9.70
C LEU A 331 -19.02 -1.89 8.65
N GLY A 332 -18.65 -1.20 7.58
CA GLY A 332 -19.55 -0.77 6.51
C GLY A 332 -20.11 -1.92 5.68
N GLY A 333 -19.31 -2.96 5.41
CA GLY A 333 -19.75 -4.15 4.68
C GLY A 333 -20.81 -4.93 5.49
N GLU A 334 -20.56 -5.12 6.78
CA GLU A 334 -21.56 -5.71 7.68
C GLU A 334 -22.84 -4.87 7.72
N ALA A 335 -22.71 -3.55 7.90
CA ALA A 335 -23.83 -2.63 7.95
C ALA A 335 -24.65 -2.63 6.66
N SER A 336 -23.99 -2.55 5.51
CA SER A 336 -24.63 -2.55 4.20
C SER A 336 -25.46 -3.79 3.97
N TRP A 337 -24.92 -4.97 4.28
CA TRP A 337 -25.65 -6.22 4.15
C TRP A 337 -26.85 -6.30 5.10
N ARG A 338 -26.70 -5.88 6.36
CA ARG A 338 -27.79 -5.86 7.34
C ARG A 338 -28.93 -4.93 6.93
N VAL A 339 -28.62 -3.71 6.46
CA VAL A 339 -29.62 -2.77 5.95
C VAL A 339 -30.31 -3.34 4.71
N LEU A 340 -29.55 -3.89 3.76
CA LEU A 340 -30.11 -4.53 2.59
C LEU A 340 -31.05 -5.68 2.95
N ARG A 341 -30.65 -6.53 3.89
CA ARG A 341 -31.49 -7.65 4.37
C ARG A 341 -32.75 -7.16 5.08
N ALA A 342 -32.67 -6.08 5.88
CA ALA A 342 -33.81 -5.51 6.59
C ALA A 342 -34.80 -4.82 5.62
N ALA A 343 -34.27 -4.11 4.61
CA ALA A 343 -35.06 -3.43 3.58
C ALA A 343 -35.70 -4.39 2.57
N TRP A 344 -35.30 -5.70 2.59
CA TRP A 344 -35.72 -6.71 1.63
C TRP A 344 -36.80 -7.63 2.22
N PRO A 345 -38.09 -7.19 2.23
CA PRO A 345 -39.15 -8.04 2.74
C PRO A 345 -39.36 -9.23 1.79
N ALA A 346 -39.65 -10.42 2.37
CA ALA A 346 -39.84 -11.66 1.64
C ALA A 346 -40.97 -11.62 0.56
N ARG A 347 -41.76 -10.57 0.53
CA ARG A 347 -42.91 -10.38 -0.34
C ARG A 347 -42.66 -9.58 -1.62
N TRP A 348 -41.47 -8.99 -1.81
CA TRP A 348 -41.20 -8.22 -3.02
C TRP A 348 -40.88 -9.14 -4.18
N ARG A 349 -41.81 -9.27 -5.11
CA ARG A 349 -41.67 -9.91 -6.43
C ARG A 349 -40.75 -9.07 -7.34
N LEU A 350 -39.55 -8.81 -6.89
CA LEU A 350 -38.53 -7.99 -7.58
C LEU A 350 -37.70 -8.79 -8.59
N ALA A 351 -38.19 -9.93 -9.08
CA ALA A 351 -37.41 -10.74 -10.04
C ALA A 351 -36.94 -9.90 -11.24
N ARG A 352 -37.80 -9.01 -11.77
CA ARG A 352 -37.46 -8.11 -12.88
C ARG A 352 -36.45 -7.00 -12.51
N TYR A 353 -36.43 -6.54 -11.25
CA TYR A 353 -35.47 -5.52 -10.80
C TYR A 353 -34.16 -6.14 -10.30
N ARG A 354 -34.15 -7.40 -9.88
CA ARG A 354 -32.93 -8.10 -9.47
C ARG A 354 -31.92 -8.18 -10.61
N THR A 355 -32.38 -8.48 -11.83
CA THR A 355 -31.51 -8.52 -13.02
C THR A 355 -31.01 -7.12 -13.36
N ALA A 356 -31.90 -6.10 -13.31
CA ALA A 356 -31.50 -4.71 -13.56
C ALA A 356 -30.47 -4.23 -12.53
N LEU A 357 -30.69 -4.44 -11.23
CA LEU A 357 -29.74 -4.07 -10.17
C LEU A 357 -28.41 -4.86 -10.27
N ALA A 358 -28.48 -6.14 -10.61
CA ALA A 358 -27.28 -6.97 -10.80
C ALA A 358 -26.41 -6.49 -11.98
N VAL A 359 -26.98 -5.77 -12.93
CA VAL A 359 -26.24 -5.17 -14.06
C VAL A 359 -25.88 -3.70 -13.77
N ILE A 360 -26.83 -2.91 -13.30
CA ILE A 360 -26.63 -1.45 -13.09
C ILE A 360 -25.57 -1.19 -12.01
N VAL A 361 -25.60 -1.91 -10.88
CA VAL A 361 -24.65 -1.67 -9.78
C VAL A 361 -23.21 -1.94 -10.20
N PRO A 362 -22.85 -3.08 -10.84
CA PRO A 362 -21.50 -3.27 -11.37
C PRO A 362 -21.13 -2.27 -12.47
N VAL A 363 -22.05 -1.92 -13.37
CA VAL A 363 -21.77 -0.93 -14.43
C VAL A 363 -21.49 0.45 -13.83
N VAL A 364 -22.29 0.90 -12.87
CA VAL A 364 -22.05 2.17 -12.16
C VAL A 364 -20.75 2.12 -11.36
N ALA A 365 -20.47 1.00 -10.69
CA ALA A 365 -19.20 0.83 -9.97
C ALA A 365 -17.99 0.86 -10.91
N VAL A 366 -18.05 0.17 -12.04
CA VAL A 366 -16.98 0.18 -13.06
C VAL A 366 -16.84 1.56 -13.69
N ALA A 367 -17.97 2.21 -14.07
CA ALA A 367 -17.94 3.57 -14.61
C ALA A 367 -17.33 4.56 -13.59
N TYR A 368 -17.72 4.44 -12.33
CA TYR A 368 -17.14 5.22 -11.24
C TYR A 368 -15.64 4.96 -11.08
N LEU A 369 -15.21 3.70 -11.10
CA LEU A 369 -13.80 3.34 -11.06
C LEU A 369 -13.02 3.91 -12.24
N VAL A 370 -13.54 3.79 -13.45
CA VAL A 370 -12.91 4.37 -14.65
C VAL A 370 -12.78 5.89 -14.53
N LEU A 371 -13.83 6.56 -14.06
CA LEU A 371 -13.81 8.01 -13.84
C LEU A 371 -12.82 8.42 -12.73
N MET A 372 -12.63 7.59 -11.69
CA MET A 372 -11.72 7.87 -10.58
C MET A 372 -10.27 7.48 -10.87
N ILE A 373 -10.02 6.53 -11.77
CA ILE A 373 -8.68 6.13 -12.19
C ILE A 373 -8.12 7.12 -13.23
N ARG A 374 -8.97 7.72 -14.06
CA ARG A 374 -8.59 8.66 -15.11
C ARG A 374 -7.72 9.83 -14.63
N PRO A 375 -8.02 10.52 -13.50
CA PRO A 375 -7.17 11.58 -12.97
C PRO A 375 -5.78 11.12 -12.55
N PHE A 376 -5.58 9.84 -12.23
CA PHE A 376 -4.26 9.32 -11.84
C PHE A 376 -3.29 9.20 -13.03
N HIS A 377 -3.79 9.32 -14.26
CA HIS A 377 -3.00 9.33 -15.48
C HIS A 377 -2.70 10.73 -16.00
N ASP A 378 -3.52 11.73 -15.59
CA ASP A 378 -3.43 13.11 -16.09
C ASP A 378 -2.51 14.00 -15.24
N ASP A 379 -2.18 13.61 -14.01
CA ASP A 379 -1.28 14.35 -13.09
C ASP A 379 0.21 14.05 -13.33
N GLU A 380 0.52 13.44 -14.44
CA GLU A 380 1.87 13.04 -14.77
C GLU A 380 2.74 14.25 -15.08
N THR A 381 3.90 14.25 -14.48
CA THR A 381 4.96 15.14 -14.92
C THR A 381 5.26 14.83 -16.40
N PRO A 382 4.85 15.68 -17.36
CA PRO A 382 5.15 15.44 -18.76
C PRO A 382 6.65 15.24 -18.93
N GLY A 383 7.07 14.21 -19.64
CA GLY A 383 8.47 13.97 -19.93
C GLY A 383 9.19 12.97 -19.02
N VAL A 384 8.49 12.16 -18.19
CA VAL A 384 9.16 11.07 -17.44
C VAL A 384 9.79 10.06 -18.40
N ASN A 385 9.07 9.59 -19.41
CA ASN A 385 9.62 8.69 -20.43
C ASN A 385 10.78 9.32 -21.18
N GLU A 386 10.65 10.59 -21.61
CA GLU A 386 11.70 11.32 -22.30
C GLU A 386 12.97 11.48 -21.43
N ALA A 387 12.82 11.68 -20.11
CA ALA A 387 13.95 11.76 -19.19
C ALA A 387 14.65 10.40 -19.05
N ALA A 388 13.89 9.31 -18.92
CA ALA A 388 14.45 7.96 -18.87
C ALA A 388 15.14 7.58 -20.19
N GLU A 389 14.57 7.91 -21.34
CA GLU A 389 15.17 7.69 -22.66
C GLU A 389 16.48 8.45 -22.82
N ARG A 390 16.53 9.72 -22.38
CA ARG A 390 17.77 10.51 -22.40
C ARG A 390 18.85 9.92 -21.51
N LEU A 391 18.48 9.42 -20.32
CA LEU A 391 19.40 8.75 -19.43
C LEU A 391 19.92 7.45 -20.04
N ALA A 392 19.02 6.63 -20.62
CA ALA A 392 19.36 5.37 -21.26
C ALA A 392 20.31 5.54 -22.47
N ALA A 393 20.18 6.64 -23.21
CA ALA A 393 21.04 6.94 -24.36
C ALA A 393 22.54 7.03 -23.99
N HIS A 394 22.86 7.34 -22.75
CA HIS A 394 24.25 7.46 -22.25
C HIS A 394 24.59 6.42 -21.15
N ALA A 395 23.76 5.38 -20.96
CA ALA A 395 23.90 4.39 -19.89
C ALA A 395 25.06 3.40 -20.09
N VAL A 396 25.53 3.22 -21.32
CA VAL A 396 26.48 2.13 -21.68
C VAL A 396 27.86 2.30 -21.06
N ALA A 397 28.26 3.53 -20.77
CA ALA A 397 29.61 3.83 -20.31
C ALA A 397 29.77 3.84 -18.77
N ASP A 398 28.69 4.17 -18.05
CA ASP A 398 28.71 4.25 -16.58
C ASP A 398 27.29 3.99 -16.05
N PRO A 399 27.09 3.01 -15.12
CA PRO A 399 25.77 2.67 -14.60
C PRO A 399 25.21 3.67 -13.55
N TRP A 400 25.95 4.75 -13.25
CA TRP A 400 25.58 5.67 -12.17
C TRP A 400 25.04 6.99 -12.67
N VAL A 401 23.93 7.42 -12.05
CA VAL A 401 23.36 8.76 -12.28
C VAL A 401 23.00 9.41 -10.94
N ALA A 402 23.46 10.65 -10.72
CA ALA A 402 22.95 11.48 -9.63
C ALA A 402 21.67 12.17 -10.10
N THR A 403 20.54 11.87 -9.44
CA THR A 403 19.24 12.44 -9.84
C THR A 403 18.33 12.66 -8.63
N ASP A 404 17.46 13.65 -8.72
CA ASP A 404 16.35 13.90 -7.81
C ASP A 404 15.04 13.21 -8.25
N GLN A 405 15.11 12.37 -9.31
CA GLN A 405 14.02 11.55 -9.84
C GLN A 405 14.49 10.09 -9.98
N PRO A 406 14.56 9.32 -8.88
CA PRO A 406 15.07 7.95 -8.93
C PRO A 406 14.27 6.99 -9.82
N PHE A 407 12.99 7.34 -10.12
CA PHE A 407 12.15 6.55 -11.03
C PHE A 407 12.70 6.56 -12.46
N ASP A 408 13.12 7.74 -12.96
CA ASP A 408 13.68 7.88 -14.31
C ASP A 408 14.97 7.07 -14.45
N ALA A 409 15.81 7.10 -13.41
CA ALA A 409 17.03 6.29 -13.34
C ALA A 409 16.74 4.79 -13.38
N PHE A 410 15.76 4.34 -12.58
CA PHE A 410 15.36 2.93 -12.57
C PHE A 410 14.85 2.45 -13.92
N VAL A 411 13.97 3.23 -14.57
CA VAL A 411 13.45 2.91 -15.92
C VAL A 411 14.58 2.88 -16.96
N ALA A 412 15.58 3.74 -16.81
CA ALA A 412 16.77 3.75 -17.67
C ALA A 412 17.78 2.62 -17.39
N GLY A 413 17.53 1.78 -16.38
CA GLY A 413 18.46 0.72 -15.97
C GLY A 413 19.71 1.24 -15.25
N LEU A 414 19.63 2.41 -14.60
CA LEU A 414 20.75 3.06 -13.93
C LEU A 414 20.61 3.06 -12.41
N LEU A 415 21.74 2.97 -11.73
CA LEU A 415 21.82 3.08 -10.27
C LEU A 415 21.98 4.55 -9.86
N VAL A 416 21.26 4.92 -8.79
CA VAL A 416 21.45 6.20 -8.10
C VAL A 416 22.41 5.96 -6.93
N PRO A 417 23.40 6.85 -6.67
CA PRO A 417 24.27 6.71 -5.50
C PRO A 417 23.49 6.42 -4.22
N PRO A 418 23.95 5.48 -3.38
CA PRO A 418 23.23 5.06 -2.16
C PRO A 418 22.86 6.21 -1.24
N GLU A 419 23.69 7.24 -1.19
CA GLU A 419 23.48 8.45 -0.41
C GLU A 419 22.33 9.32 -0.95
N LEU A 420 21.99 9.20 -2.24
CA LEU A 420 21.04 10.07 -2.96
C LEU A 420 19.72 9.39 -3.32
N VAL A 421 19.63 8.04 -3.28
CA VAL A 421 18.45 7.32 -3.77
C VAL A 421 17.16 7.71 -3.06
N VAL A 422 17.22 8.10 -1.78
CA VAL A 422 16.09 8.68 -1.04
C VAL A 422 16.11 10.19 -1.20
N PHE A 423 15.67 10.67 -2.35
CA PHE A 423 15.58 12.09 -2.65
C PHE A 423 14.17 12.59 -2.36
N SER A 424 13.86 12.87 -1.08
CA SER A 424 12.53 13.27 -0.64
C SER A 424 12.53 14.70 -0.09
N ILE A 425 11.39 15.40 -0.24
CA ILE A 425 11.17 16.74 0.31
C ILE A 425 11.43 16.72 1.82
N LYS A 426 10.93 15.74 2.54
CA LYS A 426 11.13 15.57 3.98
C LYS A 426 12.62 15.51 4.35
N ARG A 427 13.42 14.77 3.60
CA ARG A 427 14.86 14.65 3.84
C ARG A 427 15.58 15.97 3.66
N ILE A 428 15.17 16.78 2.68
CA ILE A 428 15.70 18.13 2.44
C ILE A 428 15.28 19.07 3.59
N GLU A 429 14.00 19.13 3.91
CA GLU A 429 13.45 19.99 4.96
C GLU A 429 14.03 19.70 6.35
N THR A 430 14.35 18.45 6.64
CA THR A 430 14.97 18.04 7.92
C THR A 430 16.49 18.21 7.93
N GLY A 431 17.10 18.71 6.84
CA GLY A 431 18.55 18.92 6.73
C GLY A 431 19.37 17.63 6.60
N ASN A 432 18.71 16.50 6.31
CA ASN A 432 19.39 15.22 6.07
C ASN A 432 19.88 15.07 4.61
N LEU A 433 19.54 16.02 3.75
CA LEU A 433 20.11 16.19 2.41
C LEU A 433 20.22 17.68 2.12
N THR A 434 21.45 18.20 2.10
CA THR A 434 21.74 19.59 1.78
C THR A 434 22.43 19.70 0.42
N PRO A 435 22.48 20.89 -0.20
CA PRO A 435 23.24 21.12 -1.42
C PRO A 435 24.71 20.71 -1.31
N GLU A 436 25.33 20.95 -0.15
CA GLU A 436 26.74 20.58 0.12
C GLU A 436 26.91 19.06 0.15
N MET A 437 25.99 18.34 0.77
CA MET A 437 25.99 16.85 0.76
C MET A 437 25.80 16.28 -0.64
N LEU A 438 24.90 16.90 -1.43
CA LEU A 438 24.70 16.52 -2.83
C LEU A 438 25.99 16.71 -3.63
N LEU A 439 26.62 17.87 -3.51
CA LEU A 439 27.89 18.18 -4.16
C LEU A 439 29.02 17.23 -3.73
N ALA A 440 29.15 17.00 -2.43
CA ALA A 440 30.17 16.08 -1.89
C ALA A 440 29.98 14.68 -2.47
N THR A 441 28.73 14.20 -2.58
CA THR A 441 28.43 12.89 -3.19
C THR A 441 28.77 12.86 -4.69
N ILE A 442 28.37 13.89 -5.45
CA ILE A 442 28.71 13.97 -6.89
C ILE A 442 30.24 14.02 -7.09
N ALA A 443 30.95 14.81 -6.28
CA ALA A 443 32.41 14.93 -6.37
C ALA A 443 33.14 13.63 -6.00
N ALA A 444 32.66 12.90 -4.98
CA ALA A 444 33.24 11.65 -4.54
C ALA A 444 32.93 10.48 -5.49
N ARG A 445 31.67 10.34 -5.92
CA ARG A 445 31.21 9.21 -6.75
C ARG A 445 31.48 9.41 -8.23
N LYS A 446 31.58 10.65 -8.69
CA LYS A 446 31.78 11.05 -10.10
C LYS A 446 30.87 10.26 -11.05
N PRO A 447 29.52 10.29 -10.84
CA PRO A 447 28.61 9.53 -11.67
C PRO A 447 28.76 9.94 -13.15
N GLY A 448 28.53 9.01 -14.07
CA GLY A 448 28.61 9.28 -15.50
C GLY A 448 27.63 10.35 -15.95
N GLN A 449 26.47 10.41 -15.27
CA GLN A 449 25.41 11.38 -15.59
C GLN A 449 24.92 12.09 -14.32
N VAL A 450 24.48 13.34 -14.47
CA VAL A 450 23.77 14.10 -13.43
C VAL A 450 22.52 14.70 -14.06
N MET A 451 21.33 14.34 -13.53
CA MET A 451 20.04 14.90 -13.97
C MET A 451 19.25 15.41 -12.77
N LEU A 452 19.16 16.73 -12.62
CA LEU A 452 18.46 17.39 -11.53
C LEU A 452 17.32 18.26 -12.08
N ARG A 453 16.08 17.87 -11.80
CA ARG A 453 14.87 18.54 -12.30
C ARG A 453 14.20 19.43 -11.24
N ARG A 454 14.27 19.04 -9.98
CA ARG A 454 13.68 19.78 -8.85
C ARG A 454 14.68 20.67 -8.13
N THR A 455 15.93 20.23 -8.02
CA THR A 455 16.99 20.91 -7.26
C THR A 455 17.98 21.70 -8.11
N HIS A 456 17.76 21.77 -9.42
CA HIS A 456 18.60 22.52 -10.36
C HIS A 456 18.68 24.03 -10.04
N ALA A 457 17.77 24.53 -9.20
CA ALA A 457 17.74 25.94 -8.82
C ALA A 457 18.85 26.37 -7.86
N ASP A 458 19.50 25.41 -7.14
CA ASP A 458 20.62 25.76 -6.26
C ASP A 458 21.83 26.20 -7.08
N ARG A 459 22.26 27.47 -6.83
CA ARG A 459 23.32 28.11 -7.59
C ARG A 459 24.67 27.41 -7.42
N THR A 460 24.96 26.95 -6.21
CA THR A 460 26.25 26.32 -5.89
C THR A 460 26.39 24.98 -6.62
N VAL A 461 25.31 24.22 -6.64
CA VAL A 461 25.24 22.93 -7.39
C VAL A 461 25.43 23.19 -8.89
N ARG A 462 24.72 24.18 -9.45
CA ARG A 462 24.79 24.52 -10.86
C ARG A 462 26.20 24.97 -11.26
N ASP A 463 26.79 25.90 -10.52
CA ASP A 463 28.12 26.44 -10.79
C ASP A 463 29.22 25.34 -10.76
N TYR A 464 29.04 24.33 -9.90
CA TYR A 464 29.91 23.15 -9.88
C TYR A 464 29.72 22.29 -11.12
N LEU A 465 28.48 21.95 -11.49
CA LEU A 465 28.18 21.11 -12.64
C LEU A 465 28.67 21.75 -13.96
N GLU A 466 28.46 23.06 -14.14
CA GLU A 466 28.91 23.78 -15.32
C GLU A 466 30.44 23.79 -15.49
N ARG A 467 31.19 23.67 -14.38
CA ARG A 467 32.67 23.61 -14.45
C ARG A 467 33.20 22.19 -14.63
N THR A 468 32.40 21.16 -14.26
CA THR A 468 32.91 19.78 -14.10
C THR A 468 32.28 18.80 -15.07
N TYR A 469 31.11 19.12 -15.61
CA TYR A 469 30.33 18.27 -16.51
C TYR A 469 29.94 19.03 -17.78
N VAL A 470 29.63 18.27 -18.83
CA VAL A 470 29.14 18.83 -20.12
C VAL A 470 27.61 18.84 -20.11
N PRO A 471 26.95 20.00 -20.30
CA PRO A 471 25.50 20.06 -20.39
C PRO A 471 25.00 19.42 -21.68
N LEU A 472 23.98 18.56 -21.60
CA LEU A 472 23.38 17.87 -22.75
C LEU A 472 22.09 18.53 -23.24
N ASP A 473 21.52 19.45 -22.47
CA ASP A 473 20.27 20.13 -22.84
C ASP A 473 20.37 21.66 -22.62
N PRO A 474 19.60 22.48 -23.40
CA PRO A 474 19.60 23.92 -23.24
C PRO A 474 19.13 24.43 -21.88
N ARG A 475 18.31 23.65 -21.16
CA ARG A 475 17.81 24.00 -19.81
C ARG A 475 18.82 23.67 -18.72
N ARG A 476 19.92 22.99 -19.07
CA ARG A 476 20.99 22.59 -18.15
C ARG A 476 20.46 21.76 -16.97
N LEU A 477 19.59 20.81 -17.27
CA LEU A 477 19.02 19.86 -16.30
C LEU A 477 19.73 18.51 -16.36
N HIS A 478 20.39 18.19 -17.50
CA HIS A 478 21.11 16.94 -17.75
C HIS A 478 22.55 17.23 -18.15
N TYR A 479 23.46 16.57 -17.47
CA TYR A 479 24.91 16.73 -17.65
C TYR A 479 25.57 15.36 -17.80
N LEU A 480 26.64 15.32 -18.61
CA LEU A 480 27.45 14.13 -18.85
C LEU A 480 28.89 14.40 -18.38
N ARG A 481 29.54 13.38 -17.82
CA ARG A 481 30.94 13.47 -17.45
C ARG A 481 31.79 13.66 -18.70
N PRO A 482 32.81 14.55 -18.69
CA PRO A 482 33.56 14.97 -19.91
C PRO A 482 34.21 13.82 -20.69
N ASP A 483 34.71 12.79 -20.00
CA ASP A 483 35.32 11.60 -20.61
C ASP A 483 34.34 10.71 -21.36
N LEU A 484 33.04 10.89 -21.17
CA LEU A 484 31.94 10.16 -21.82
C LEU A 484 31.27 10.99 -22.94
N ALA A 485 31.66 12.23 -23.11
CA ALA A 485 31.11 13.16 -24.11
C ALA A 485 31.81 13.11 -25.47
N ASN A 486 32.87 12.31 -25.61
CA ASN A 486 33.70 12.19 -26.81
C ASN A 486 33.31 10.99 -27.68
#